data_7d8cade3c191277b2129584e1517e474
#
_entry.id   7d8cade3c191277b2129584e1517e474
#
_cell.length_a   1.000
_cell.length_b   1.000
_cell.length_c   1.000
_cell.angle_alpha   90.00
_cell.angle_beta   90.00
_cell.angle_gamma   90.00
#
_symmetry.space_group_name_H-M   'P 1'
#
loop_
_entity.id
_entity.type
_entity.pdbx_description
1 polymer ?
#
loop_
_entity_poly.entity_id
_entity_poly.type
_entity_poly.pdbx_seq_one_letter_code
_entity_poly.pdbx_strand_id
1 'polypeptide(L)'
;LNALRRFFQIEAHGSSFRREILAGLTTFTTMSYIIVVNPAILKSAGIPAGPSMTATVLAAVCGCLMMGLYANRPFAIAPYMGENAFIAFTVCLGLGIRWQTALGAIFIAGVAFIALTILRLRQKLVESIPTSLRYSFAVGIGLFLTFVGLNQTGMVELGVAGAPVKAGALTTAPVLVAIFGFLLIGALVIRKIPGAILIGIVVTALVVFATHVAPWPKAVFGMPASVAPIFGQMDLRGALSLKALPVALTIFIMAFVDTMGTLIGLSARAGFLDENGNLPQIERPMMVDAIATVLSPLFGTTTSGAFVESATGIEAGGRTGLTAVVVAICFALSAFAAPFVSAIPAQAYGPALIIVGLFMLAPITRIDFTDYTESIPAFAVVSLMCFTYNIAVGITAGFLLYPFCKVVQGKAHEVKAGLWALAALSLLFFIFYPYK
;
A
#
# COMPACT_ATOMS: atom_id res chain seq x y z
N LEU A 1 -13.17 -18.29 26.82
CA LEU A 1 -13.67 -18.64 25.49
C LEU A 1 -15.09 -18.09 25.25
N ASN A 2 -16.04 -18.33 26.15
CA ASN A 2 -17.43 -17.83 25.98
C ASN A 2 -17.55 -16.33 26.00
N ALA A 3 -16.74 -15.60 26.79
CA ALA A 3 -16.71 -14.14 26.78
C ALA A 3 -16.21 -13.58 25.43
N LEU A 4 -15.15 -14.16 24.84
CA LEU A 4 -14.65 -13.78 23.53
C LEU A 4 -15.66 -14.08 22.41
N ARG A 5 -16.35 -15.22 22.46
CA ARG A 5 -17.40 -15.56 21.49
C ARG A 5 -18.53 -14.54 21.50
N ARG A 6 -18.96 -14.10 22.70
CA ARG A 6 -19.99 -13.05 22.85
C ARG A 6 -19.49 -11.70 22.40
N PHE A 7 -18.27 -11.31 22.76
CA PHE A 7 -17.69 -10.02 22.38
C PHE A 7 -17.62 -9.84 20.86
N PHE A 8 -17.08 -10.85 20.14
CA PHE A 8 -16.97 -10.81 18.69
C PHE A 8 -18.24 -11.23 17.97
N GLN A 9 -19.28 -11.67 18.68
CA GLN A 9 -20.55 -12.13 18.09
C GLN A 9 -20.35 -13.25 17.04
N ILE A 10 -19.43 -14.18 17.30
CA ILE A 10 -18.96 -15.17 16.31
C ILE A 10 -20.11 -15.98 15.74
N GLU A 11 -21.06 -16.45 16.58
CA GLU A 11 -22.19 -17.26 16.17
C GLU A 11 -23.22 -16.45 15.35
N ALA A 12 -23.43 -15.18 15.72
CA ALA A 12 -24.32 -14.28 14.98
C ALA A 12 -23.83 -14.00 13.54
N HIS A 13 -22.50 -14.07 13.34
CA HIS A 13 -21.89 -13.92 12.00
C HIS A 13 -21.68 -15.27 11.27
N GLY A 14 -22.27 -16.37 11.76
CA GLY A 14 -22.19 -17.70 11.12
C GLY A 14 -20.78 -18.29 11.07
N SER A 15 -19.88 -17.87 12.00
CA SER A 15 -18.50 -18.33 12.07
C SER A 15 -18.26 -19.22 13.30
N SER A 16 -17.03 -19.68 13.47
CA SER A 16 -16.57 -20.43 14.63
C SER A 16 -15.18 -19.96 15.06
N PHE A 17 -14.84 -20.12 16.33
CA PHE A 17 -13.54 -19.74 16.87
C PHE A 17 -12.37 -20.31 16.05
N ARG A 18 -12.48 -21.58 15.63
CA ARG A 18 -11.48 -22.23 14.80
C ARG A 18 -11.35 -21.60 13.42
N ARG A 19 -12.48 -21.25 12.79
CA ARG A 19 -12.49 -20.58 11.47
C ARG A 19 -11.85 -19.20 11.55
N GLU A 20 -12.14 -18.42 12.59
CA GLU A 20 -11.56 -17.10 12.80
C GLU A 20 -10.04 -17.15 12.96
N ILE A 21 -9.52 -18.13 13.73
CA ILE A 21 -8.08 -18.33 13.88
C ILE A 21 -7.45 -18.73 12.55
N LEU A 22 -8.01 -19.70 11.83
CA LEU A 22 -7.49 -20.11 10.53
C LEU A 22 -7.51 -18.97 9.52
N ALA A 23 -8.58 -18.18 9.51
CA ALA A 23 -8.69 -17.00 8.68
C ALA A 23 -7.61 -15.95 9.00
N GLY A 24 -7.36 -15.69 10.28
CA GLY A 24 -6.30 -14.79 10.72
C GLY A 24 -4.90 -15.27 10.32
N LEU A 25 -4.62 -16.55 10.48
CA LEU A 25 -3.36 -17.15 10.03
C LEU A 25 -3.20 -17.05 8.50
N THR A 26 -4.27 -17.31 7.75
CA THR A 26 -4.27 -17.21 6.27
C THR A 26 -4.02 -15.76 5.84
N THR A 27 -4.74 -14.80 6.44
CA THR A 27 -4.49 -13.36 6.15
C THR A 27 -3.06 -12.98 6.48
N PHE A 28 -2.55 -13.34 7.67
CA PHE A 28 -1.18 -13.02 8.06
C PHE A 28 -0.17 -13.58 7.07
N THR A 29 -0.28 -14.86 6.67
CA THR A 29 0.69 -15.46 5.73
C THR A 29 0.68 -14.80 4.36
N THR A 30 -0.47 -14.28 3.91
CA THR A 30 -0.55 -13.61 2.60
C THR A 30 -0.03 -12.17 2.61
N MET A 31 -0.12 -11.46 3.75
CA MET A 31 0.30 -10.06 3.85
C MET A 31 1.63 -9.84 4.61
N SER A 32 2.18 -10.86 5.27
CA SER A 32 3.38 -10.74 6.10
C SER A 32 4.65 -10.35 5.33
N TYR A 33 4.64 -10.44 3.99
CA TYR A 33 5.72 -9.92 3.16
C TYR A 33 6.00 -8.43 3.41
N ILE A 34 5.01 -7.67 3.92
CA ILE A 34 5.15 -6.25 4.24
C ILE A 34 6.25 -6.01 5.30
N ILE A 35 6.51 -6.96 6.19
CA ILE A 35 7.55 -6.89 7.22
C ILE A 35 8.94 -6.75 6.58
N VAL A 36 9.14 -7.35 5.42
CA VAL A 36 10.39 -7.29 4.64
C VAL A 36 10.37 -6.10 3.71
N VAL A 37 9.30 -5.96 2.93
CA VAL A 37 9.25 -5.06 1.78
C VAL A 37 9.11 -3.61 2.21
N ASN A 38 8.30 -3.30 3.24
CA ASN A 38 8.14 -1.92 3.69
C ASN A 38 9.45 -1.30 4.21
N PRO A 39 10.19 -1.93 5.14
CA PRO A 39 11.48 -1.41 5.59
C PRO A 39 12.52 -1.32 4.46
N ALA A 40 12.48 -2.24 3.50
CA ALA A 40 13.36 -2.21 2.34
C ALA A 40 13.10 -0.98 1.44
N ILE A 41 11.84 -0.66 1.17
CA ILE A 41 11.45 0.54 0.44
C ILE A 41 11.84 1.80 1.21
N LEU A 42 11.50 1.88 2.50
CA LEU A 42 11.74 3.07 3.32
C LEU A 42 13.25 3.31 3.60
N LYS A 43 14.08 2.27 3.51
CA LYS A 43 15.55 2.43 3.53
C LYS A 43 16.03 3.35 2.40
N SER A 44 15.40 3.29 1.22
CA SER A 44 15.71 4.20 0.10
C SER A 44 15.39 5.66 0.42
N ALA A 45 14.43 5.92 1.32
CA ALA A 45 14.12 7.25 1.84
C ALA A 45 15.09 7.73 2.93
N GLY A 46 16.05 6.89 3.36
CA GLY A 46 16.98 7.19 4.45
C GLY A 46 16.46 6.80 5.84
N ILE A 47 15.35 6.05 5.94
CA ILE A 47 14.86 5.53 7.23
C ILE A 47 15.61 4.24 7.56
N PRO A 48 16.22 4.12 8.78
CA PRO A 48 16.95 2.92 9.16
C PRO A 48 16.08 1.66 9.13
N ALA A 49 16.54 0.60 8.45
CA ALA A 49 15.73 -0.59 8.16
C ALA A 49 15.26 -1.33 9.43
N GLY A 50 16.12 -1.51 10.44
CA GLY A 50 15.76 -2.21 11.68
C GLY A 50 14.63 -1.51 12.44
N PRO A 51 14.78 -0.23 12.83
CA PRO A 51 13.72 0.57 13.42
C PRO A 51 12.44 0.62 12.56
N SER A 52 12.59 0.77 11.24
CA SER A 52 11.46 0.81 10.29
C SER A 52 10.66 -0.50 10.27
N MET A 53 11.33 -1.65 10.38
CA MET A 53 10.67 -2.95 10.51
C MET A 53 9.81 -3.00 11.79
N THR A 54 10.39 -2.62 12.92
CA THR A 54 9.65 -2.61 14.20
C THR A 54 8.47 -1.64 14.14
N ALA A 55 8.65 -0.45 13.53
CA ALA A 55 7.57 0.51 13.30
C ALA A 55 6.45 -0.06 12.42
N THR A 56 6.82 -0.80 11.36
CA THR A 56 5.86 -1.49 10.47
C THR A 56 5.03 -2.50 11.26
N VAL A 57 5.68 -3.31 12.09
CA VAL A 57 5.00 -4.29 12.94
C VAL A 57 4.09 -3.60 13.95
N LEU A 58 4.57 -2.54 14.63
CA LEU A 58 3.75 -1.78 15.59
C LEU A 58 2.51 -1.17 14.93
N ALA A 59 2.66 -0.56 13.77
CA ALA A 59 1.55 0.01 13.02
C ALA A 59 0.51 -1.07 12.65
N ALA A 60 0.99 -2.23 12.16
CA ALA A 60 0.12 -3.36 11.83
C ALA A 60 -0.59 -3.93 13.08
N VAL A 61 0.13 -4.13 14.18
CA VAL A 61 -0.44 -4.61 15.44
C VAL A 61 -1.52 -3.67 15.95
N CYS A 62 -1.22 -2.36 16.07
CA CYS A 62 -2.17 -1.36 16.55
C CYS A 62 -3.39 -1.26 15.63
N GLY A 63 -3.18 -1.20 14.31
CA GLY A 63 -4.25 -1.13 13.32
C GLY A 63 -5.15 -2.36 13.34
N CYS A 64 -4.57 -3.57 13.35
CA CYS A 64 -5.33 -4.82 13.41
C CYS A 64 -6.09 -4.98 14.74
N LEU A 65 -5.49 -4.59 15.88
CA LEU A 65 -6.20 -4.61 17.16
C LEU A 65 -7.38 -3.65 17.16
N MET A 66 -7.21 -2.41 16.69
CA MET A 66 -8.31 -1.46 16.56
C MET A 66 -9.41 -1.96 15.61
N MET A 67 -9.04 -2.55 14.47
CA MET A 67 -10.00 -3.12 13.53
C MET A 67 -10.77 -4.29 14.14
N GLY A 68 -10.08 -5.15 14.89
CA GLY A 68 -10.68 -6.29 15.55
C GLY A 68 -11.57 -5.90 16.73
N LEU A 69 -11.07 -5.06 17.64
CA LEU A 69 -11.74 -4.78 18.92
C LEU A 69 -12.82 -3.69 18.81
N TYR A 70 -12.59 -2.66 17.97
CA TYR A 70 -13.51 -1.52 17.83
C TYR A 70 -14.46 -1.67 16.64
N ALA A 71 -13.94 -2.02 15.46
CA ALA A 71 -14.78 -2.14 14.27
C ALA A 71 -15.44 -3.53 14.13
N ASN A 72 -14.92 -4.55 14.81
CA ASN A 72 -15.33 -5.95 14.71
C ASN A 72 -15.41 -6.43 13.24
N ARG A 73 -14.35 -6.18 12.46
CA ARG A 73 -14.25 -6.59 11.05
C ARG A 73 -13.02 -7.46 10.83
N PRO A 74 -13.10 -8.49 9.94
CA PRO A 74 -12.00 -9.39 9.64
C PRO A 74 -10.96 -8.78 8.68
N PHE A 75 -10.71 -7.46 8.81
CA PHE A 75 -9.81 -6.74 7.93
C PHE A 75 -8.48 -6.46 8.64
N ALA A 76 -7.39 -6.84 8.04
CA ALA A 76 -6.06 -6.54 8.56
C ALA A 76 -5.62 -5.14 8.11
N ILE A 77 -4.87 -4.46 8.96
CA ILE A 77 -4.30 -3.14 8.73
C ILE A 77 -2.78 -3.26 8.67
N ALA A 78 -2.15 -2.63 7.69
CA ALA A 78 -0.70 -2.47 7.63
C ALA A 78 -0.32 -1.26 6.75
N PRO A 79 0.97 -0.85 6.71
CA PRO A 79 1.43 0.21 5.83
C PRO A 79 1.18 -0.11 4.35
N TYR A 80 0.56 0.80 3.61
CA TYR A 80 0.23 0.63 2.19
C TYR A 80 1.47 0.64 1.31
N MET A 81 1.53 -0.28 0.34
CA MET A 81 2.69 -0.41 -0.55
C MET A 81 2.83 0.75 -1.53
N GLY A 82 1.71 1.25 -2.08
CA GLY A 82 1.71 2.37 -3.02
C GLY A 82 2.23 3.65 -2.40
N GLU A 83 1.72 4.00 -1.21
CA GLU A 83 2.14 5.18 -0.46
C GLU A 83 3.58 5.07 0.03
N ASN A 84 4.02 3.88 0.45
CA ASN A 84 5.42 3.65 0.83
C ASN A 84 6.36 3.97 -0.33
N ALA A 85 6.03 3.47 -1.52
CA ALA A 85 6.79 3.71 -2.72
C ALA A 85 6.74 5.19 -3.14
N PHE A 86 5.58 5.83 -3.04
CA PHE A 86 5.42 7.27 -3.26
C PHE A 86 6.32 8.08 -2.32
N ILE A 87 6.29 7.81 -1.03
CA ILE A 87 7.13 8.51 -0.04
C ILE A 87 8.61 8.29 -0.33
N ALA A 88 9.04 7.04 -0.55
CA ALA A 88 10.45 6.74 -0.71
C ALA A 88 11.00 7.27 -2.03
N PHE A 89 10.36 6.96 -3.14
CA PHE A 89 10.92 7.21 -4.46
C PHE A 89 10.52 8.57 -5.02
N THR A 90 9.26 8.95 -4.88
CA THR A 90 8.81 10.25 -5.40
C THR A 90 9.17 11.40 -4.46
N VAL A 91 8.79 11.30 -3.17
CA VAL A 91 8.90 12.42 -2.23
C VAL A 91 10.34 12.59 -1.75
N CYS A 92 10.96 11.52 -1.25
CA CYS A 92 12.30 11.63 -0.66
C CYS A 92 13.40 11.65 -1.71
N LEU A 93 13.42 10.71 -2.65
CA LEU A 93 14.46 10.65 -3.69
C LEU A 93 14.21 11.65 -4.83
N GLY A 94 12.99 11.73 -5.34
CA GLY A 94 12.66 12.57 -6.50
C GLY A 94 12.58 14.05 -6.16
N LEU A 95 11.84 14.44 -5.11
CA LEU A 95 11.67 15.84 -4.69
C LEU A 95 12.71 16.32 -3.67
N GLY A 96 13.57 15.44 -3.16
CA GLY A 96 14.58 15.77 -2.16
C GLY A 96 14.00 16.20 -0.81
N ILE A 97 12.75 15.84 -0.51
CA ILE A 97 12.09 16.15 0.76
C ILE A 97 12.55 15.13 1.81
N ARG A 98 12.99 15.59 2.97
CA ARG A 98 13.41 14.70 4.07
C ARG A 98 12.25 13.84 4.54
N TRP A 99 12.54 12.58 4.90
CA TRP A 99 11.53 11.63 5.37
C TRP A 99 10.76 12.13 6.60
N GLN A 100 11.38 12.92 7.48
CA GLN A 100 10.70 13.53 8.64
C GLN A 100 9.56 14.47 8.20
N THR A 101 9.81 15.27 7.18
CA THR A 101 8.81 16.18 6.59
C THR A 101 7.72 15.39 5.87
N ALA A 102 8.07 14.30 5.18
CA ALA A 102 7.11 13.40 4.56
C ALA A 102 6.21 12.71 5.60
N LEU A 103 6.77 12.23 6.73
CA LEU A 103 5.97 11.70 7.84
C LEU A 103 5.05 12.76 8.45
N GLY A 104 5.52 14.02 8.55
CA GLY A 104 4.66 15.14 8.96
C GLY A 104 3.48 15.36 8.01
N ALA A 105 3.70 15.24 6.69
CA ALA A 105 2.64 15.35 5.69
C ALA A 105 1.61 14.21 5.82
N ILE A 106 2.05 12.97 6.09
CA ILE A 106 1.17 11.83 6.38
C ILE A 106 0.33 12.09 7.63
N PHE A 107 0.94 12.60 8.69
CA PHE A 107 0.23 12.94 9.92
C PHE A 107 -0.89 13.97 9.67
N ILE A 108 -0.60 15.04 8.93
CA ILE A 108 -1.58 16.05 8.55
C ILE A 108 -2.73 15.44 7.73
N ALA A 109 -2.40 14.58 6.74
CA ALA A 109 -3.40 13.86 5.96
C ALA A 109 -4.27 12.96 6.86
N GLY A 110 -3.68 12.23 7.81
CA GLY A 110 -4.40 11.40 8.76
C GLY A 110 -5.34 12.20 9.67
N VAL A 111 -4.91 13.35 10.18
CA VAL A 111 -5.77 14.27 10.95
C VAL A 111 -6.95 14.76 10.11
N ALA A 112 -6.70 15.12 8.85
CA ALA A 112 -7.75 15.49 7.90
C ALA A 112 -8.73 14.32 7.68
N PHE A 113 -8.27 13.07 7.60
CA PHE A 113 -9.12 11.88 7.53
C PHE A 113 -10.03 11.74 8.75
N ILE A 114 -9.48 11.90 9.96
CA ILE A 114 -10.29 11.84 11.17
C ILE A 114 -11.38 12.90 11.11
N ALA A 115 -11.03 14.15 10.77
CA ALA A 115 -11.99 15.25 10.67
C ALA A 115 -13.11 14.93 9.66
N LEU A 116 -12.75 14.48 8.45
CA LEU A 116 -13.73 14.14 7.41
C LEU A 116 -14.59 12.93 7.77
N THR A 117 -14.04 11.97 8.52
CA THR A 117 -14.80 10.79 8.98
C THR A 117 -15.85 11.23 10.02
N ILE A 118 -15.47 12.09 10.97
CA ILE A 118 -16.39 12.66 11.96
C ILE A 118 -17.48 13.49 11.29
N LEU A 119 -17.12 14.29 10.28
CA LEU A 119 -18.04 15.15 9.53
C LEU A 119 -18.88 14.36 8.49
N ARG A 120 -18.65 13.06 8.33
CA ARG A 120 -19.32 12.19 7.33
C ARG A 120 -19.19 12.68 5.88
N LEU A 121 -18.15 13.45 5.58
CA LEU A 121 -17.91 14.01 4.25
C LEU A 121 -17.12 13.08 3.34
N ARG A 122 -16.52 12.03 3.90
CA ARG A 122 -15.61 11.14 3.18
C ARG A 122 -16.29 10.45 1.99
N GLN A 123 -17.52 10.00 2.13
CA GLN A 123 -18.28 9.36 1.05
C GLN A 123 -18.54 10.31 -0.13
N LYS A 124 -18.94 11.56 0.14
CA LYS A 124 -19.21 12.57 -0.90
C LYS A 124 -17.95 12.89 -1.74
N LEU A 125 -16.78 12.88 -1.12
CA LEU A 125 -15.50 13.13 -1.82
C LEU A 125 -15.15 11.98 -2.78
N VAL A 126 -15.28 10.71 -2.33
CA VAL A 126 -15.06 9.53 -3.22
C VAL A 126 -15.94 9.58 -4.46
N GLU A 127 -17.20 9.91 -4.27
CA GLU A 127 -18.15 10.00 -5.37
C GLU A 127 -17.77 11.06 -6.40
N SER A 128 -16.91 12.02 -6.04
CA SER A 128 -16.42 13.06 -6.95
C SER A 128 -15.32 12.58 -7.90
N ILE A 129 -14.61 11.51 -7.56
CA ILE A 129 -13.56 10.95 -8.41
C ILE A 129 -14.15 9.89 -9.34
N PRO A 130 -14.04 10.03 -10.66
CA PRO A 130 -14.53 9.07 -11.63
C PRO A 130 -13.94 7.67 -11.40
N THR A 131 -14.73 6.65 -11.69
CA THR A 131 -14.37 5.26 -11.46
C THR A 131 -13.15 4.84 -12.30
N SER A 132 -13.07 5.31 -13.53
CA SER A 132 -11.91 5.08 -14.42
C SER A 132 -10.60 5.61 -13.85
N LEU A 133 -10.61 6.82 -13.27
CA LEU A 133 -9.44 7.39 -12.61
C LEU A 133 -9.05 6.58 -11.37
N ARG A 134 -10.01 6.14 -10.56
CA ARG A 134 -9.72 5.29 -9.38
C ARG A 134 -9.06 3.98 -9.79
N TYR A 135 -9.53 3.34 -10.88
CA TYR A 135 -8.91 2.13 -11.41
C TYR A 135 -7.53 2.40 -11.99
N SER A 136 -7.36 3.52 -12.72
CA SER A 136 -6.07 3.88 -13.30
C SER A 136 -5.01 4.19 -12.23
N PHE A 137 -5.38 4.72 -11.07
CA PHE A 137 -4.46 4.90 -9.94
C PHE A 137 -3.89 3.58 -9.47
N ALA A 138 -4.75 2.58 -9.21
CA ALA A 138 -4.30 1.26 -8.79
C ALA A 138 -3.38 0.60 -9.84
N VAL A 139 -3.78 0.65 -11.12
CA VAL A 139 -3.00 0.12 -12.24
C VAL A 139 -1.65 0.83 -12.37
N GLY A 140 -1.63 2.15 -12.28
CA GLY A 140 -0.41 2.96 -12.38
C GLY A 140 0.57 2.67 -11.24
N ILE A 141 0.08 2.60 -10.00
CA ILE A 141 0.87 2.19 -8.83
C ILE A 141 1.42 0.77 -9.02
N GLY A 142 0.60 -0.16 -9.54
CA GLY A 142 1.03 -1.53 -9.80
C GLY A 142 2.19 -1.62 -10.80
N LEU A 143 2.10 -0.91 -11.93
CA LEU A 143 3.21 -0.83 -12.90
C LEU A 143 4.43 -0.11 -12.34
N PHE A 144 4.24 0.93 -11.55
CA PHE A 144 5.33 1.62 -10.87
C PHE A 144 6.08 0.67 -9.92
N LEU A 145 5.36 -0.09 -9.07
CA LEU A 145 5.97 -1.10 -8.18
C LEU A 145 6.71 -2.20 -8.98
N THR A 146 6.13 -2.63 -10.10
CA THR A 146 6.78 -3.58 -11.02
C THR A 146 8.11 -3.01 -11.51
N PHE A 147 8.13 -1.77 -11.96
CA PHE A 147 9.34 -1.11 -12.45
C PHE A 147 10.39 -0.95 -11.35
N VAL A 148 9.98 -0.57 -10.13
CA VAL A 148 10.86 -0.55 -8.95
C VAL A 148 11.47 -1.92 -8.69
N GLY A 149 10.65 -2.99 -8.70
CA GLY A 149 11.12 -4.37 -8.50
C GLY A 149 12.13 -4.82 -9.56
N LEU A 150 11.85 -4.54 -10.82
CA LEU A 150 12.74 -4.83 -11.94
C LEU A 150 14.09 -4.10 -11.84
N ASN A 151 14.07 -2.83 -11.39
CA ASN A 151 15.29 -2.05 -11.21
C ASN A 151 16.10 -2.51 -9.99
N GLN A 152 15.46 -2.76 -8.84
CA GLN A 152 16.15 -3.22 -7.64
C GLN A 152 16.75 -4.61 -7.77
N THR A 153 16.18 -5.47 -8.61
CA THR A 153 16.73 -6.80 -8.89
C THR A 153 17.87 -6.77 -9.91
N GLY A 154 18.08 -5.65 -10.61
CA GLY A 154 19.03 -5.53 -11.69
C GLY A 154 18.57 -6.16 -13.01
N MET A 155 17.29 -6.57 -13.12
CA MET A 155 16.71 -7.04 -14.41
C MET A 155 16.57 -5.88 -15.40
N VAL A 156 16.31 -4.68 -14.90
CA VAL A 156 16.29 -3.42 -15.66
C VAL A 156 17.25 -2.46 -15.01
N GLU A 157 18.09 -1.82 -15.80
CA GLU A 157 19.06 -0.81 -15.38
C GLU A 157 18.78 0.54 -16.04
N LEU A 158 19.32 1.60 -15.45
CA LEU A 158 19.35 2.90 -16.08
C LEU A 158 20.21 2.83 -17.34
N GLY A 159 19.71 3.43 -18.41
CA GLY A 159 20.38 3.47 -19.71
C GLY A 159 21.23 4.73 -19.89
N VAL A 160 21.24 5.21 -21.12
CA VAL A 160 21.95 6.43 -21.54
C VAL A 160 20.95 7.44 -22.11
N ALA A 161 21.40 8.65 -22.38
CA ALA A 161 20.59 9.66 -23.06
C ALA A 161 20.04 9.10 -24.39
N GLY A 162 18.72 9.18 -24.60
CA GLY A 162 18.03 8.59 -25.74
C GLY A 162 17.55 7.14 -25.55
N ALA A 163 18.09 6.39 -24.58
CA ALA A 163 17.61 5.06 -24.17
C ALA A 163 17.61 4.97 -22.64
N PRO A 164 16.61 5.56 -21.95
CA PRO A 164 16.66 5.81 -20.50
C PRO A 164 16.66 4.53 -19.65
N VAL A 165 16.22 3.41 -20.20
CA VAL A 165 16.25 2.10 -19.55
C VAL A 165 16.79 1.06 -20.53
N LYS A 166 17.47 0.04 -19.97
CA LYS A 166 17.99 -1.10 -20.72
C LYS A 166 17.82 -2.39 -19.92
N ALA A 167 17.90 -3.53 -20.60
CA ALA A 167 18.01 -4.81 -19.91
C ALA A 167 19.32 -4.82 -19.09
N GLY A 168 19.24 -5.29 -17.88
CA GLY A 168 20.39 -5.48 -17.02
C GLY A 168 21.24 -6.69 -17.44
N ALA A 169 22.29 -6.95 -16.70
CA ALA A 169 23.18 -8.10 -16.95
C ALA A 169 22.50 -9.41 -16.50
N LEU A 170 21.58 -9.94 -17.30
CA LEU A 170 20.69 -11.06 -16.96
C LEU A 170 21.43 -12.37 -16.64
N THR A 171 22.71 -12.48 -17.00
CA THR A 171 23.54 -13.66 -16.77
C THR A 171 24.30 -13.64 -15.44
N THR A 172 24.23 -12.54 -14.69
CA THR A 172 24.90 -12.43 -13.40
C THR A 172 24.19 -13.22 -12.30
N ALA A 173 24.94 -13.80 -11.36
CA ALA A 173 24.37 -14.60 -10.28
C ALA A 173 23.27 -13.87 -9.48
N PRO A 174 23.41 -12.58 -9.09
CA PRO A 174 22.35 -11.88 -8.40
C PRO A 174 21.04 -11.79 -9.22
N VAL A 175 21.13 -11.48 -10.52
CA VAL A 175 19.95 -11.37 -11.39
C VAL A 175 19.31 -12.73 -11.66
N LEU A 176 20.12 -13.78 -11.87
CA LEU A 176 19.61 -15.15 -12.02
C LEU A 176 18.84 -15.62 -10.79
N VAL A 177 19.33 -15.32 -9.58
CA VAL A 177 18.60 -15.65 -8.34
C VAL A 177 17.31 -14.85 -8.24
N ALA A 178 17.29 -13.58 -8.64
CA ALA A 178 16.06 -12.80 -8.68
C ALA A 178 15.05 -13.34 -9.70
N ILE A 179 15.51 -13.78 -10.90
CA ILE A 179 14.65 -14.44 -11.89
C ILE A 179 14.08 -15.74 -11.32
N PHE A 180 14.92 -16.56 -10.65
CA PHE A 180 14.44 -17.74 -9.93
C PHE A 180 13.36 -17.39 -8.92
N GLY A 181 13.56 -16.34 -8.10
CA GLY A 181 12.57 -15.86 -7.13
C GLY A 181 11.25 -15.47 -7.78
N PHE A 182 11.30 -14.75 -8.90
CA PHE A 182 10.12 -14.37 -9.67
C PHE A 182 9.35 -15.60 -10.19
N LEU A 183 10.04 -16.55 -10.81
CA LEU A 183 9.43 -17.79 -11.31
C LEU A 183 8.85 -18.64 -10.18
N LEU A 184 9.55 -18.72 -9.04
CA LEU A 184 9.09 -19.45 -7.86
C LEU A 184 7.81 -18.83 -7.30
N ILE A 185 7.80 -17.51 -7.04
CA ILE A 185 6.60 -16.81 -6.54
C ILE A 185 5.46 -16.99 -7.53
N GLY A 186 5.72 -16.81 -8.83
CA GLY A 186 4.72 -17.02 -9.89
C GLY A 186 4.12 -18.43 -9.85
N ALA A 187 4.95 -19.47 -9.75
CA ALA A 187 4.49 -20.86 -9.65
C ALA A 187 3.63 -21.10 -8.40
N LEU A 188 4.03 -20.55 -7.24
CA LEU A 188 3.28 -20.66 -6.00
C LEU A 188 1.92 -19.94 -6.09
N VAL A 189 1.89 -18.76 -6.73
CA VAL A 189 0.66 -17.98 -6.98
C VAL A 189 -0.28 -18.74 -7.92
N ILE A 190 0.22 -19.31 -9.03
CA ILE A 190 -0.57 -20.12 -9.96
C ILE A 190 -1.20 -21.31 -9.25
N ARG A 191 -0.46 -21.93 -8.31
CA ARG A 191 -0.97 -23.03 -7.49
C ARG A 191 -1.86 -22.57 -6.32
N LYS A 192 -2.13 -21.28 -6.21
CA LYS A 192 -2.95 -20.68 -5.14
C LYS A 192 -2.49 -21.03 -3.72
N ILE A 193 -1.17 -21.15 -3.52
CA ILE A 193 -0.60 -21.48 -2.21
C ILE A 193 -0.70 -20.24 -1.31
N PRO A 194 -1.36 -20.33 -0.14
CA PRO A 194 -1.41 -19.23 0.82
C PRO A 194 0.00 -18.81 1.24
N GLY A 195 0.26 -17.50 1.26
CA GLY A 195 1.60 -16.98 1.60
C GLY A 195 2.66 -17.14 0.52
N ALA A 196 2.25 -17.40 -0.75
CA ALA A 196 3.14 -17.58 -1.90
C ALA A 196 4.27 -16.53 -1.97
N ILE A 197 3.95 -15.26 -1.72
CA ILE A 197 4.93 -14.16 -1.74
C ILE A 197 5.95 -14.33 -0.62
N LEU A 198 5.51 -14.55 0.62
CA LEU A 198 6.42 -14.72 1.76
C LEU A 198 7.30 -15.95 1.59
N ILE A 199 6.70 -17.09 1.21
CA ILE A 199 7.45 -18.34 0.96
C ILE A 199 8.50 -18.09 -0.11
N GLY A 200 8.12 -17.42 -1.20
CA GLY A 200 9.04 -17.09 -2.28
C GLY A 200 10.19 -16.18 -1.84
N ILE A 201 9.91 -15.14 -1.04
CA ILE A 201 10.95 -14.28 -0.47
C ILE A 201 11.91 -15.09 0.39
N VAL A 202 11.39 -15.93 1.31
CA VAL A 202 12.23 -16.71 2.24
C VAL A 202 13.07 -17.71 1.48
N VAL A 203 12.50 -18.48 0.55
CA VAL A 203 13.24 -19.46 -0.26
C VAL A 203 14.28 -18.77 -1.12
N THR A 204 13.95 -17.66 -1.78
CA THR A 204 14.91 -16.90 -2.59
C THR A 204 16.03 -16.33 -1.73
N ALA A 205 15.72 -15.82 -0.51
CA ALA A 205 16.74 -15.36 0.43
C ALA A 205 17.71 -16.48 0.83
N LEU A 206 17.19 -17.68 1.10
CA LEU A 206 18.02 -18.86 1.39
C LEU A 206 18.94 -19.21 0.21
N VAL A 207 18.44 -19.14 -1.03
CA VAL A 207 19.26 -19.34 -2.23
C VAL A 207 20.32 -18.26 -2.37
N VAL A 208 19.99 -16.97 -2.13
CA VAL A 208 20.95 -15.85 -2.12
C VAL A 208 22.08 -16.09 -1.12
N PHE A 209 21.75 -16.55 0.09
CA PHE A 209 22.76 -16.86 1.11
C PHE A 209 23.58 -18.09 0.76
N ALA A 210 22.96 -19.17 0.24
CA ALA A 210 23.64 -20.39 -0.17
C ALA A 210 24.59 -20.17 -1.37
N THR A 211 24.23 -19.26 -2.28
CA THR A 211 25.06 -18.90 -3.44
C THR A 211 26.10 -17.80 -3.13
N HIS A 212 26.22 -17.39 -1.87
CA HIS A 212 27.11 -16.32 -1.40
C HIS A 212 26.92 -14.96 -2.11
N VAL A 213 25.78 -14.71 -2.73
CA VAL A 213 25.41 -13.39 -3.30
C VAL A 213 25.24 -12.34 -2.17
N ALA A 214 24.80 -12.78 -0.99
CA ALA A 214 24.82 -12.00 0.24
C ALA A 214 25.31 -12.84 1.43
N PRO A 215 25.86 -12.22 2.48
CA PRO A 215 26.29 -12.94 3.67
C PRO A 215 25.11 -13.49 4.46
N TRP A 216 25.31 -14.64 5.12
CA TRP A 216 24.32 -15.19 6.05
C TRP A 216 24.02 -14.24 7.21
N PRO A 217 22.76 -14.17 7.65
CA PRO A 217 22.41 -13.39 8.85
C PRO A 217 23.13 -13.95 10.08
N LYS A 218 23.59 -13.05 10.96
CA LYS A 218 24.28 -13.45 12.21
C LYS A 218 23.36 -14.20 13.18
N ALA A 219 22.05 -13.96 13.11
CA ALA A 219 21.04 -14.61 13.91
C ALA A 219 19.72 -14.66 13.10
N VAL A 220 18.88 -15.66 13.37
CA VAL A 220 17.52 -15.77 12.79
C VAL A 220 16.51 -15.05 13.67
N PHE A 221 16.65 -15.21 14.98
CA PHE A 221 15.79 -14.59 15.98
C PHE A 221 16.59 -13.64 16.88
N GLY A 222 15.94 -12.58 17.34
CA GLY A 222 16.51 -11.61 18.25
C GLY A 222 15.48 -10.59 18.71
N MET A 223 15.86 -9.72 19.62
CA MET A 223 14.98 -8.63 20.05
C MET A 223 14.73 -7.66 18.89
N PRO A 224 13.50 -7.15 18.75
CA PRO A 224 13.19 -6.11 17.77
C PRO A 224 14.11 -4.90 17.96
N ALA A 225 14.51 -4.27 16.87
CA ALA A 225 15.28 -3.04 16.93
C ALA A 225 14.45 -1.93 17.60
N SER A 226 15.11 -1.09 18.41
CA SER A 226 14.43 0.04 19.04
C SER A 226 13.90 1.02 17.98
N VAL A 227 12.68 1.47 18.15
CA VAL A 227 12.07 2.52 17.31
C VAL A 227 12.49 3.92 17.72
N ALA A 228 13.13 4.10 18.86
CA ALA A 228 13.51 5.40 19.43
C ALA A 228 14.18 6.36 18.41
N PRO A 229 15.05 5.90 17.49
CA PRO A 229 15.69 6.79 16.51
C PRO A 229 14.72 7.41 15.49
N ILE A 230 13.53 6.82 15.30
CA ILE A 230 12.55 7.27 14.30
C ILE A 230 11.20 7.66 14.90
N PHE A 231 10.97 7.30 16.17
CA PHE A 231 9.72 7.59 16.88
C PHE A 231 9.53 9.10 17.07
N GLY A 232 8.38 9.61 16.64
CA GLY A 232 8.01 11.02 16.80
C GLY A 232 8.87 12.02 16.01
N GLN A 233 9.72 11.56 15.09
CA GLN A 233 10.64 12.40 14.31
C GLN A 233 9.94 13.14 13.15
N MET A 234 8.64 13.42 13.29
CA MET A 234 7.86 14.14 12.29
C MET A 234 8.20 15.64 12.32
N ASP A 235 8.52 16.20 11.15
CA ASP A 235 8.67 17.63 10.97
C ASP A 235 7.36 18.25 10.48
N LEU A 236 6.50 18.61 11.43
CA LEU A 236 5.19 19.21 11.14
C LEU A 236 5.31 20.62 10.52
N ARG A 237 6.34 21.40 10.92
CA ARG A 237 6.56 22.74 10.35
C ARG A 237 6.97 22.66 8.89
N GLY A 238 7.90 21.77 8.56
CA GLY A 238 8.29 21.50 7.17
C GLY A 238 7.12 20.97 6.34
N ALA A 239 6.26 20.14 6.92
CA ALA A 239 5.09 19.57 6.25
C ALA A 239 4.01 20.62 5.89
N LEU A 240 3.94 21.74 6.59
CA LEU A 240 3.06 22.86 6.28
C LEU A 240 3.66 23.84 5.24
N SER A 241 4.87 23.57 4.77
CA SER A 241 5.49 24.39 3.71
C SER A 241 4.78 24.24 2.36
N LEU A 242 4.83 25.27 1.52
CA LEU A 242 4.25 25.23 0.18
C LEU A 242 4.80 24.08 -0.69
N LYS A 243 6.03 23.61 -0.42
CA LYS A 243 6.64 22.47 -1.12
C LYS A 243 6.05 21.13 -0.67
N ALA A 244 5.68 20.98 0.61
CA ALA A 244 5.19 19.72 1.17
C ALA A 244 3.65 19.63 1.15
N LEU A 245 2.92 20.72 1.05
CA LEU A 245 1.47 20.72 1.00
C LEU A 245 0.89 19.91 -0.17
N PRO A 246 1.42 19.98 -1.41
CA PRO A 246 0.98 19.10 -2.50
C PRO A 246 1.23 17.61 -2.18
N VAL A 247 2.31 17.29 -1.46
CA VAL A 247 2.60 15.92 -1.03
C VAL A 247 1.54 15.43 -0.05
N ALA A 248 1.18 16.24 0.96
CA ALA A 248 0.13 15.89 1.91
C ALA A 248 -1.23 15.67 1.22
N LEU A 249 -1.58 16.51 0.23
CA LEU A 249 -2.78 16.35 -0.58
C LEU A 249 -2.75 15.04 -1.40
N THR A 250 -1.61 14.73 -2.03
CA THR A 250 -1.48 13.49 -2.80
C THR A 250 -1.61 12.27 -1.92
N ILE A 251 -0.94 12.24 -0.76
CA ILE A 251 -1.07 11.16 0.25
C ILE A 251 -2.53 11.03 0.67
N PHE A 252 -3.19 12.15 0.96
CA PHE A 252 -4.59 12.17 1.31
C PHE A 252 -5.45 11.49 0.23
N ILE A 253 -5.28 11.85 -1.03
CA ILE A 253 -6.08 11.30 -2.14
C ILE A 253 -5.78 9.80 -2.32
N MET A 254 -4.51 9.39 -2.31
CA MET A 254 -4.10 7.99 -2.47
C MET A 254 -4.73 7.12 -1.37
N ALA A 255 -4.44 7.44 -0.11
CA ALA A 255 -4.94 6.68 1.02
C ALA A 255 -6.48 6.68 1.07
N PHE A 256 -7.11 7.77 0.66
CA PHE A 256 -8.55 7.88 0.59
C PHE A 256 -9.18 6.91 -0.43
N VAL A 257 -8.61 6.85 -1.64
CA VAL A 257 -9.08 5.96 -2.72
C VAL A 257 -8.82 4.50 -2.34
N ASP A 258 -7.62 4.19 -1.82
CA ASP A 258 -7.24 2.83 -1.45
C ASP A 258 -8.11 2.30 -0.30
N THR A 259 -8.34 3.09 0.74
CA THR A 259 -9.21 2.69 1.85
C THR A 259 -10.63 2.38 1.39
N MET A 260 -11.23 3.28 0.61
CA MET A 260 -12.62 3.08 0.18
C MET A 260 -12.76 1.88 -0.76
N GLY A 261 -11.83 1.75 -1.71
CA GLY A 261 -11.80 0.60 -2.62
C GLY A 261 -11.65 -0.73 -1.88
N THR A 262 -10.72 -0.77 -0.93
CA THR A 262 -10.42 -1.98 -0.15
C THR A 262 -11.56 -2.32 0.81
N LEU A 263 -12.08 -1.37 1.59
CA LEU A 263 -13.17 -1.63 2.54
C LEU A 263 -14.44 -2.12 1.84
N ILE A 264 -14.84 -1.50 0.72
CA ILE A 264 -16.01 -1.94 -0.04
C ILE A 264 -15.75 -3.30 -0.69
N GLY A 265 -14.58 -3.50 -1.31
CA GLY A 265 -14.22 -4.76 -1.95
C GLY A 265 -14.19 -5.95 -0.98
N LEU A 266 -13.58 -5.77 0.20
CA LEU A 266 -13.55 -6.78 1.26
C LEU A 266 -14.94 -7.04 1.83
N SER A 267 -15.73 -6.00 2.00
CA SER A 267 -17.11 -6.11 2.54
C SER A 267 -18.02 -6.85 1.58
N ALA A 268 -17.88 -6.63 0.28
CA ALA A 268 -18.60 -7.39 -0.75
C ALA A 268 -18.24 -8.89 -0.69
N ARG A 269 -16.95 -9.23 -0.57
CA ARG A 269 -16.50 -10.62 -0.44
C ARG A 269 -16.96 -11.28 0.86
N ALA A 270 -17.05 -10.51 1.94
CA ALA A 270 -17.51 -11.00 3.24
C ALA A 270 -19.04 -11.13 3.33
N GLY A 271 -19.78 -10.62 2.34
CA GLY A 271 -21.24 -10.57 2.36
C GLY A 271 -21.80 -9.57 3.37
N PHE A 272 -21.08 -8.48 3.64
CA PHE A 272 -21.48 -7.46 4.62
C PHE A 272 -22.24 -6.28 4.01
N LEU A 273 -22.34 -6.21 2.69
CA LEU A 273 -23.06 -5.12 2.03
C LEU A 273 -24.57 -5.30 2.19
N ASP A 274 -25.28 -4.19 2.38
CA ASP A 274 -26.75 -4.14 2.36
C ASP A 274 -27.29 -4.24 0.93
N GLU A 275 -28.62 -4.24 0.78
CA GLU A 275 -29.31 -4.32 -0.53
C GLU A 275 -28.95 -3.16 -1.47
N ASN A 276 -28.48 -2.04 -0.93
CA ASN A 276 -28.04 -0.86 -1.68
C ASN A 276 -26.53 -0.87 -2.00
N GLY A 277 -25.82 -1.95 -1.63
CA GLY A 277 -24.37 -2.06 -1.82
C GLY A 277 -23.52 -1.24 -0.83
N ASN A 278 -24.09 -0.79 0.27
CA ASN A 278 -23.38 -0.04 1.31
C ASN A 278 -22.93 -0.97 2.44
N LEU A 279 -21.80 -0.65 3.06
CA LEU A 279 -21.32 -1.33 4.26
C LEU A 279 -22.00 -0.73 5.50
N PRO A 280 -22.82 -1.48 6.25
CA PRO A 280 -23.37 -1.01 7.52
C PRO A 280 -22.25 -0.64 8.52
N GLN A 281 -22.41 0.49 9.19
CA GLN A 281 -21.44 1.04 10.15
C GLN A 281 -20.04 1.25 9.54
N ILE A 282 -19.96 1.65 8.28
CA ILE A 282 -18.69 1.91 7.58
C ILE A 282 -17.80 2.92 8.32
N GLU A 283 -18.38 3.80 9.11
CA GLU A 283 -17.65 4.81 9.88
C GLU A 283 -16.64 4.20 10.86
N ARG A 284 -16.92 2.99 11.40
CA ARG A 284 -16.02 2.33 12.35
C ARG A 284 -14.71 1.87 11.68
N PRO A 285 -14.73 1.05 10.62
CA PRO A 285 -13.48 0.68 9.94
C PRO A 285 -12.78 1.89 9.30
N MET A 286 -13.54 2.89 8.83
CA MET A 286 -12.95 4.14 8.32
C MET A 286 -12.24 4.95 9.42
N MET A 287 -12.77 4.98 10.63
CA MET A 287 -12.12 5.64 11.76
C MET A 287 -10.85 4.90 12.17
N VAL A 288 -10.86 3.58 12.18
CA VAL A 288 -9.65 2.77 12.44
C VAL A 288 -8.55 3.10 11.43
N ASP A 289 -8.89 3.14 10.17
CA ASP A 289 -7.98 3.49 9.08
C ASP A 289 -7.40 4.90 9.24
N ALA A 290 -8.24 5.88 9.57
CA ALA A 290 -7.81 7.25 9.83
C ALA A 290 -6.86 7.35 11.04
N ILE A 291 -7.17 6.67 12.14
CA ILE A 291 -6.32 6.63 13.33
C ILE A 291 -5.00 5.89 13.02
N ALA A 292 -5.03 4.79 12.29
CA ALA A 292 -3.84 4.06 11.87
C ALA A 292 -2.92 4.96 11.01
N THR A 293 -3.50 5.77 10.12
CA THR A 293 -2.76 6.76 9.31
C THR A 293 -2.09 7.84 10.17
N VAL A 294 -2.67 8.23 11.31
CA VAL A 294 -2.06 9.17 12.26
C VAL A 294 -0.96 8.51 13.09
N LEU A 295 -1.18 7.27 13.57
CA LEU A 295 -0.23 6.55 14.43
C LEU A 295 1.01 6.08 13.67
N SER A 296 0.86 5.73 12.40
CA SER A 296 1.96 5.18 11.60
C SER A 296 3.17 6.13 11.49
N PRO A 297 3.02 7.41 11.13
CA PRO A 297 4.13 8.34 11.10
C PRO A 297 4.71 8.63 12.49
N LEU A 298 3.92 8.52 13.56
CA LEU A 298 4.40 8.61 14.93
C LEU A 298 5.38 7.47 15.25
N PHE A 299 5.08 6.25 14.81
CA PHE A 299 6.01 5.11 14.94
C PHE A 299 7.22 5.21 14.00
N GLY A 300 7.18 6.06 12.98
CA GLY A 300 8.24 6.20 11.99
C GLY A 300 8.05 5.35 10.73
N THR A 301 6.80 5.01 10.40
CA THR A 301 6.42 4.35 9.14
C THR A 301 5.39 5.19 8.39
N THR A 302 4.99 4.74 7.19
CA THR A 302 4.09 5.46 6.29
C THR A 302 2.63 5.15 6.57
N THR A 303 1.73 5.72 5.78
CA THR A 303 0.26 5.52 5.82
C THR A 303 -0.11 4.06 5.96
N SER A 304 -0.98 3.74 6.90
CA SER A 304 -1.51 2.38 7.11
C SER A 304 -3.00 2.34 6.93
N GLY A 305 -3.50 1.25 6.37
CA GLY A 305 -4.93 1.03 6.20
C GLY A 305 -5.27 -0.43 5.87
N ALA A 306 -6.52 -0.67 5.47
CA ALA A 306 -7.04 -2.00 5.23
C ALA A 306 -6.34 -2.69 4.04
N PHE A 307 -5.85 -3.89 4.24
CA PHE A 307 -5.12 -4.69 3.25
C PHE A 307 -6.05 -5.60 2.46
N VAL A 308 -5.92 -5.56 1.15
CA VAL A 308 -6.75 -6.35 0.22
C VAL A 308 -6.54 -7.87 0.40
N GLU A 309 -5.38 -8.29 0.89
CA GLU A 309 -5.05 -9.66 1.23
C GLU A 309 -5.94 -10.24 2.34
N SER A 310 -6.65 -9.40 3.10
CA SER A 310 -7.69 -9.85 4.03
C SER A 310 -8.79 -10.67 3.35
N ALA A 311 -8.94 -10.52 2.02
CA ALA A 311 -9.84 -11.34 1.22
C ALA A 311 -9.57 -12.84 1.39
N THR A 312 -8.31 -13.26 1.51
CA THR A 312 -7.95 -14.68 1.67
C THR A 312 -8.43 -15.26 3.00
N GLY A 313 -8.36 -14.49 4.09
CA GLY A 313 -8.92 -14.89 5.38
C GLY A 313 -10.45 -14.88 5.37
N ILE A 314 -11.07 -13.92 4.68
CA ILE A 314 -12.53 -13.89 4.48
C ILE A 314 -13.00 -15.14 3.72
N GLU A 315 -12.28 -15.55 2.67
CA GLU A 315 -12.54 -16.77 1.91
C GLU A 315 -12.30 -18.03 2.75
N ALA A 316 -11.35 -18.01 3.69
CA ALA A 316 -11.15 -19.07 4.68
C ALA A 316 -12.22 -19.11 5.80
N GLY A 317 -13.18 -18.20 5.79
CA GLY A 317 -14.34 -18.16 6.67
C GLY A 317 -14.26 -17.14 7.81
N GLY A 318 -13.31 -16.19 7.79
CA GLY A 318 -13.24 -15.05 8.70
C GLY A 318 -14.43 -14.11 8.51
N ARG A 319 -15.12 -13.77 9.61
CA ARG A 319 -16.31 -12.91 9.57
C ARG A 319 -16.33 -11.86 10.68
N THR A 320 -15.43 -11.99 11.65
CA THR A 320 -15.42 -11.12 12.84
C THR A 320 -14.06 -10.50 13.08
N GLY A 321 -14.01 -9.54 14.00
CA GLY A 321 -12.78 -8.89 14.42
C GLY A 321 -11.74 -9.83 15.06
N LEU A 322 -12.14 -11.02 15.47
CA LEU A 322 -11.19 -12.01 16.01
C LEU A 322 -10.13 -12.40 14.96
N THR A 323 -10.51 -12.49 13.69
CA THR A 323 -9.56 -12.68 12.57
C THR A 323 -8.46 -11.60 12.59
N ALA A 324 -8.82 -10.33 12.71
CA ALA A 324 -7.84 -9.24 12.76
C ALA A 324 -6.97 -9.26 14.02
N VAL A 325 -7.54 -9.65 15.18
CA VAL A 325 -6.76 -9.85 16.43
C VAL A 325 -5.72 -10.94 16.27
N VAL A 326 -6.06 -12.06 15.62
CA VAL A 326 -5.09 -13.14 15.33
C VAL A 326 -3.97 -12.63 14.43
N VAL A 327 -4.29 -11.84 13.41
CA VAL A 327 -3.27 -11.19 12.56
C VAL A 327 -2.34 -10.32 13.40
N ALA A 328 -2.88 -9.50 14.31
CA ALA A 328 -2.08 -8.65 15.20
C ALA A 328 -1.10 -9.47 16.06
N ILE A 329 -1.55 -10.58 16.63
CA ILE A 329 -0.70 -11.48 17.41
C ILE A 329 0.43 -12.06 16.54
N CYS A 330 0.12 -12.49 15.32
CA CYS A 330 1.12 -13.03 14.40
C CYS A 330 2.16 -11.95 14.02
N PHE A 331 1.74 -10.71 13.76
CA PHE A 331 2.68 -9.60 13.55
C PHE A 331 3.55 -9.33 14.76
N ALA A 332 2.99 -9.30 15.97
CA ALA A 332 3.77 -9.11 17.19
C ALA A 332 4.85 -10.19 17.37
N LEU A 333 4.51 -11.46 17.10
CA LEU A 333 5.46 -12.56 17.14
C LEU A 333 6.54 -12.45 16.04
N SER A 334 6.19 -11.99 14.86
CA SER A 334 7.13 -11.83 13.75
C SER A 334 8.21 -10.77 14.00
N ALA A 335 7.99 -9.84 14.94
CA ALA A 335 8.99 -8.84 15.33
C ALA A 335 10.31 -9.47 15.81
N PHE A 336 10.24 -10.66 16.41
CA PHE A 336 11.41 -11.39 16.88
C PHE A 336 12.25 -12.01 15.75
N ALA A 337 11.75 -12.06 14.51
CA ALA A 337 12.50 -12.47 13.33
C ALA A 337 13.31 -11.30 12.68
N ALA A 338 13.41 -10.16 13.36
CA ALA A 338 14.05 -8.94 12.86
C ALA A 338 15.47 -9.15 12.27
N PRO A 339 16.39 -9.91 12.89
CA PRO A 339 17.71 -10.11 12.33
C PRO A 339 17.72 -10.79 10.97
N PHE A 340 16.88 -11.82 10.80
CA PHE A 340 16.71 -12.51 9.52
C PHE A 340 16.09 -11.59 8.46
N VAL A 341 14.99 -10.93 8.80
CA VAL A 341 14.25 -10.05 7.88
C VAL A 341 15.13 -8.89 7.38
N SER A 342 15.92 -8.30 8.27
CA SER A 342 16.83 -7.18 7.90
C SER A 342 17.98 -7.60 6.99
N ALA A 343 18.31 -8.90 6.95
CA ALA A 343 19.35 -9.44 6.09
C ALA A 343 18.86 -9.80 4.67
N ILE A 344 17.54 -9.81 4.43
CA ILE A 344 16.95 -10.17 3.14
C ILE A 344 17.34 -9.12 2.08
N PRO A 345 18.07 -9.49 1.02
CA PRO A 345 18.52 -8.54 0.02
C PRO A 345 17.48 -8.30 -1.09
N ALA A 346 17.73 -7.29 -1.92
CA ALA A 346 16.83 -6.88 -3.01
C ALA A 346 16.51 -8.02 -3.99
N GLN A 347 17.45 -8.92 -4.26
CA GLN A 347 17.26 -10.08 -5.12
C GLN A 347 16.17 -11.03 -4.62
N ALA A 348 15.88 -11.02 -3.32
CA ALA A 348 14.84 -11.87 -2.73
C ALA A 348 13.49 -11.17 -2.62
N TYR A 349 13.43 -9.88 -2.24
CA TYR A 349 12.14 -9.18 -2.12
C TYR A 349 11.71 -8.44 -3.40
N GLY A 350 12.62 -8.07 -4.29
CA GLY A 350 12.29 -7.39 -5.54
C GLY A 350 11.31 -8.16 -6.43
N PRO A 351 11.46 -9.49 -6.62
CA PRO A 351 10.47 -10.31 -7.31
C PRO A 351 9.06 -10.22 -6.71
N ALA A 352 8.96 -10.06 -5.38
CA ALA A 352 7.67 -9.87 -4.73
C ALA A 352 7.02 -8.54 -5.12
N LEU A 353 7.79 -7.45 -5.29
CA LEU A 353 7.26 -6.18 -5.77
C LEU A 353 6.66 -6.30 -7.18
N ILE A 354 7.29 -7.08 -8.05
CA ILE A 354 6.79 -7.33 -9.41
C ILE A 354 5.43 -8.07 -9.35
N ILE A 355 5.31 -9.09 -8.51
CA ILE A 355 4.06 -9.86 -8.35
C ILE A 355 2.96 -9.03 -7.66
N VAL A 356 3.30 -8.21 -6.67
CA VAL A 356 2.35 -7.27 -6.06
C VAL A 356 1.86 -6.27 -7.10
N GLY A 357 2.76 -5.76 -7.94
CA GLY A 357 2.40 -4.91 -9.07
C GLY A 357 1.39 -5.60 -10.01
N LEU A 358 1.60 -6.87 -10.33
CA LEU A 358 0.65 -7.67 -11.14
C LEU A 358 -0.75 -7.74 -10.48
N PHE A 359 -0.85 -7.93 -9.17
CA PHE A 359 -2.14 -7.97 -8.49
C PHE A 359 -2.89 -6.64 -8.57
N MET A 360 -2.16 -5.53 -8.60
CA MET A 360 -2.74 -4.20 -8.75
C MET A 360 -3.16 -3.87 -10.19
N LEU A 361 -2.80 -4.67 -11.18
CA LEU A 361 -3.25 -4.50 -12.58
C LEU A 361 -4.68 -4.99 -12.82
N ALA A 362 -5.25 -5.82 -11.96
CA ALA A 362 -6.58 -6.42 -12.17
C ALA A 362 -7.68 -5.40 -12.54
N PRO A 363 -7.75 -4.18 -11.96
CA PRO A 363 -8.77 -3.19 -12.30
C PRO A 363 -8.68 -2.63 -13.73
N ILE A 364 -7.63 -2.89 -14.49
CA ILE A 364 -7.47 -2.39 -15.88
C ILE A 364 -8.64 -2.83 -16.77
N THR A 365 -9.17 -4.02 -16.54
CA THR A 365 -10.31 -4.58 -17.31
C THR A 365 -11.63 -3.85 -17.06
N ARG A 366 -11.68 -2.97 -16.04
CA ARG A 366 -12.86 -2.17 -15.71
C ARG A 366 -12.78 -0.74 -16.25
N ILE A 367 -11.67 -0.38 -16.91
CA ILE A 367 -11.53 0.89 -17.62
C ILE A 367 -12.13 0.71 -19.01
N ASP A 368 -13.08 1.58 -19.37
CA ASP A 368 -13.64 1.56 -20.71
C ASP A 368 -12.67 2.22 -21.71
N PHE A 369 -11.97 1.38 -22.46
CA PHE A 369 -11.04 1.84 -23.51
C PHE A 369 -11.74 2.22 -24.81
N THR A 370 -13.04 2.02 -24.95
CA THR A 370 -13.82 2.43 -26.11
C THR A 370 -14.26 3.89 -26.02
N ASP A 371 -14.42 4.43 -24.79
CA ASP A 371 -14.66 5.85 -24.56
C ASP A 371 -13.33 6.57 -24.32
N TYR A 372 -12.92 7.39 -25.31
CA TYR A 372 -11.68 8.17 -25.22
C TYR A 372 -11.69 9.22 -24.11
N THR A 373 -12.85 9.64 -23.62
CA THR A 373 -12.91 10.57 -22.47
C THR A 373 -12.58 9.92 -21.15
N GLU A 374 -12.67 8.59 -21.06
CA GLU A 374 -12.28 7.78 -19.92
C GLU A 374 -10.87 7.21 -20.11
N SER A 375 -10.55 6.70 -21.32
CA SER A 375 -9.31 5.99 -21.60
C SER A 375 -8.08 6.92 -21.70
N ILE A 376 -8.20 8.12 -22.29
CA ILE A 376 -7.07 9.07 -22.40
C ILE A 376 -6.56 9.50 -21.01
N PRO A 377 -7.42 9.97 -20.07
CA PRO A 377 -6.96 10.31 -18.74
C PRO A 377 -6.40 9.09 -17.99
N ALA A 378 -7.04 7.92 -18.12
CA ALA A 378 -6.57 6.70 -17.46
C ALA A 378 -5.20 6.26 -17.97
N PHE A 379 -4.99 6.29 -19.30
CA PHE A 379 -3.70 5.96 -19.92
C PHE A 379 -2.61 6.95 -19.49
N ALA A 380 -2.92 8.25 -19.46
CA ALA A 380 -1.96 9.27 -19.02
C ALA A 380 -1.54 9.05 -17.55
N VAL A 381 -2.49 8.72 -16.66
CA VAL A 381 -2.20 8.37 -15.26
C VAL A 381 -1.19 7.23 -15.20
N VAL A 382 -1.50 6.11 -15.83
CA VAL A 382 -0.69 4.89 -15.78
C VAL A 382 0.70 5.13 -16.37
N SER A 383 0.77 5.76 -17.54
CA SER A 383 2.03 6.02 -18.25
C SER A 383 2.91 7.00 -17.49
N LEU A 384 2.33 8.12 -17.02
CA LEU A 384 3.12 9.12 -16.32
C LEU A 384 3.62 8.62 -14.97
N MET A 385 2.82 7.88 -14.20
CA MET A 385 3.30 7.27 -12.94
C MET A 385 4.55 6.42 -13.17
N CYS A 386 4.51 5.56 -14.18
CA CYS A 386 5.59 4.63 -14.46
C CYS A 386 6.83 5.32 -15.05
N PHE A 387 6.65 6.10 -16.11
CA PHE A 387 7.77 6.64 -16.89
C PHE A 387 8.41 7.90 -16.31
N THR A 388 7.69 8.66 -15.47
CA THR A 388 8.28 9.77 -14.72
C THR A 388 8.87 9.33 -13.37
N TYR A 389 8.71 8.06 -13.01
CA TYR A 389 9.04 7.56 -11.67
C TYR A 389 8.37 8.36 -10.55
N ASN A 390 7.15 8.86 -10.82
CA ASN A 390 6.45 9.80 -9.95
C ASN A 390 4.94 9.60 -9.96
N ILE A 391 4.43 9.01 -8.87
CA ILE A 391 3.00 8.72 -8.71
C ILE A 391 2.16 10.00 -8.69
N ALA A 392 2.66 11.08 -8.06
CA ALA A 392 1.92 12.34 -7.97
C ALA A 392 1.67 12.97 -9.35
N VAL A 393 2.66 12.93 -10.25
CA VAL A 393 2.51 13.44 -11.63
C VAL A 393 1.39 12.71 -12.36
N GLY A 394 1.30 11.39 -12.21
CA GLY A 394 0.21 10.63 -12.82
C GLY A 394 -1.17 10.99 -12.28
N ILE A 395 -1.33 11.03 -10.93
CA ILE A 395 -2.60 11.36 -10.28
C ILE A 395 -3.08 12.76 -10.71
N THR A 396 -2.20 13.76 -10.60
CA THR A 396 -2.53 15.15 -10.91
C THR A 396 -2.82 15.35 -12.41
N ALA A 397 -2.10 14.65 -13.30
CA ALA A 397 -2.42 14.65 -14.72
C ALA A 397 -3.83 14.06 -14.98
N GLY A 398 -4.20 12.98 -14.31
CA GLY A 398 -5.54 12.41 -14.43
C GLY A 398 -6.64 13.39 -14.05
N PHE A 399 -6.45 14.13 -12.94
CA PHE A 399 -7.41 15.14 -12.50
C PHE A 399 -7.54 16.34 -13.44
N LEU A 400 -6.50 16.67 -14.21
CA LEU A 400 -6.56 17.73 -15.22
C LEU A 400 -7.18 17.22 -16.53
N LEU A 401 -6.73 16.06 -17.00
CA LEU A 401 -7.12 15.54 -18.31
C LEU A 401 -8.57 15.05 -18.34
N TYR A 402 -9.09 14.50 -17.24
CA TYR A 402 -10.47 14.01 -17.22
C TYR A 402 -11.50 15.13 -17.46
N PRO A 403 -11.52 16.24 -16.70
CA PRO A 403 -12.40 17.35 -17.00
C PRO A 403 -12.16 17.95 -18.38
N PHE A 404 -10.91 18.05 -18.81
CA PHE A 404 -10.59 18.54 -20.16
C PHE A 404 -11.24 17.69 -21.25
N CYS A 405 -11.11 16.36 -21.20
CA CYS A 405 -11.72 15.44 -22.17
C CYS A 405 -13.25 15.56 -22.17
N LYS A 406 -13.88 15.66 -20.98
CA LYS A 406 -15.34 15.84 -20.87
C LYS A 406 -15.80 17.17 -21.43
N VAL A 407 -15.05 18.26 -21.23
CA VAL A 407 -15.34 19.57 -21.86
C VAL A 407 -15.27 19.49 -23.38
N VAL A 408 -14.22 18.89 -23.92
CA VAL A 408 -14.04 18.72 -25.37
C VAL A 408 -15.21 17.92 -25.98
N GLN A 409 -15.74 16.94 -25.27
CA GLN A 409 -16.90 16.16 -25.72
C GLN A 409 -18.26 16.90 -25.51
N GLY A 410 -18.26 18.10 -24.89
CA GLY A 410 -19.50 18.81 -24.56
C GLY A 410 -20.22 18.28 -23.31
N LYS A 411 -19.59 17.40 -22.53
CA LYS A 411 -20.13 16.75 -21.34
C LYS A 411 -19.58 17.33 -20.02
N ALA A 412 -19.25 18.61 -19.98
CA ALA A 412 -18.73 19.27 -18.78
C ALA A 412 -19.65 19.11 -17.55
N HIS A 413 -20.96 18.96 -17.78
CA HIS A 413 -21.98 18.77 -16.73
C HIS A 413 -21.86 17.42 -16.00
N GLU A 414 -21.22 16.41 -16.60
CA GLU A 414 -20.94 15.12 -15.95
C GLU A 414 -19.81 15.23 -14.91
N VAL A 415 -19.00 16.28 -14.97
CA VAL A 415 -17.88 16.50 -14.06
C VAL A 415 -18.35 17.11 -12.75
N LYS A 416 -18.25 16.36 -11.67
CA LYS A 416 -18.67 16.81 -10.33
C LYS A 416 -17.79 17.97 -9.82
N ALA A 417 -18.37 18.89 -9.03
CA ALA A 417 -17.68 20.06 -8.50
C ALA A 417 -16.38 19.72 -7.72
N GLY A 418 -16.38 18.61 -6.97
CA GLY A 418 -15.18 18.14 -6.27
C GLY A 418 -14.02 17.81 -7.20
N LEU A 419 -14.28 17.27 -8.41
CA LEU A 419 -13.23 17.00 -9.38
C LEU A 419 -12.66 18.28 -10.00
N TRP A 420 -13.48 19.32 -10.22
CA TRP A 420 -13.00 20.62 -10.64
C TRP A 420 -12.06 21.26 -9.59
N ALA A 421 -12.37 21.11 -8.30
CA ALA A 421 -11.49 21.55 -7.22
C ALA A 421 -10.16 20.79 -7.23
N LEU A 422 -10.20 19.46 -7.43
CA LEU A 422 -8.99 18.64 -7.56
C LEU A 422 -8.17 19.02 -8.81
N ALA A 423 -8.82 19.33 -9.92
CA ALA A 423 -8.15 19.79 -11.13
C ALA A 423 -7.44 21.15 -10.89
N ALA A 424 -8.09 22.09 -10.22
CA ALA A 424 -7.48 23.36 -9.86
C ALA A 424 -6.25 23.17 -8.95
N LEU A 425 -6.35 22.33 -7.93
CA LEU A 425 -5.23 21.98 -7.05
C LEU A 425 -4.09 21.27 -7.83
N SER A 426 -4.44 20.41 -8.79
CA SER A 426 -3.47 19.74 -9.66
C SER A 426 -2.75 20.71 -10.59
N LEU A 427 -3.44 21.74 -11.08
CA LEU A 427 -2.81 22.81 -11.86
C LEU A 427 -1.78 23.57 -11.01
N LEU A 428 -2.14 23.92 -9.76
CA LEU A 428 -1.21 24.55 -8.82
C LEU A 428 -0.01 23.62 -8.53
N PHE A 429 -0.25 22.30 -8.40
CA PHE A 429 0.85 21.34 -8.24
C PHE A 429 1.84 21.45 -9.41
N PHE A 430 1.40 21.45 -10.67
CA PHE A 430 2.30 21.56 -11.82
C PHE A 430 2.98 22.92 -11.92
N ILE A 431 2.33 24.01 -11.54
CA ILE A 431 2.93 25.36 -11.53
C ILE A 431 4.07 25.46 -10.50
N PHE A 432 3.89 24.88 -9.32
CA PHE A 432 4.86 24.95 -8.22
C PHE A 432 5.76 23.70 -8.12
N TYR A 433 5.60 22.74 -9.03
CA TYR A 433 6.45 21.55 -9.04
C TYR A 433 7.90 21.94 -9.32
N PRO A 434 8.87 21.51 -8.50
CA PRO A 434 10.28 21.82 -8.70
C PRO A 434 10.85 20.97 -9.84
N TYR A 435 10.65 21.44 -11.07
CA TYR A 435 11.30 20.84 -12.23
C TYR A 435 12.80 21.09 -12.14
N LYS A 436 13.59 20.06 -11.84
CA LYS A 436 15.06 20.07 -11.85
C LYS A 436 15.60 18.99 -12.76
#